data_be4b6bf55397211f714812097e2cfb23
#
_entry.id   be4b6bf55397211f714812097e2cfb23
#
_cell.length_a   1.000
_cell.length_b   1.000
_cell.length_c   1.000
_cell.angle_alpha   90.00
_cell.angle_beta   90.00
_cell.angle_gamma   90.00
#
_symmetry.space_group_name_H-M   'P 1'
#
loop_
_entity.id
_entity.type
_entity.pdbx_description
1 polymer ?
#
loop_
_entity_poly.entity_id
_entity_poly.type
_entity_poly.pdbx_seq_one_letter_code
_entity_poly.pdbx_strand_id
1 'polypeptide(L)'
;MKRDNCVRMFLAAALADGLVSCGGAAGPQTVTGVVVDASMNNIMVRTDAGDTVDISTMDTDPAKVPGVLIDDSVRVVCAGKDVDGVKVLTAQELTVTVHSPYYYIQGTWFEPNPIKASEMQGVTLEADGSAVSVGMATLQFKNWSLADGKVMLTAESIGNGVNAETTDTLQVVKLDADSLVLAQNGQVVWRFGRKK
;
A
#
# COMPACT_ATOMS: atom_id res chain seq x y z
N MET A 1 27.30 -14.42 -75.97
CA MET A 1 26.11 -14.97 -75.26
C MET A 1 25.66 -13.92 -74.26
N LYS A 2 24.57 -13.25 -74.57
CA LYS A 2 23.93 -12.22 -73.77
C LYS A 2 23.02 -12.88 -72.73
N ARG A 3 23.02 -12.38 -71.53
CA ARG A 3 21.94 -12.59 -70.58
C ARG A 3 21.65 -11.28 -69.87
N ASP A 4 20.55 -10.69 -70.25
CA ASP A 4 20.00 -9.48 -69.71
C ASP A 4 19.31 -9.79 -68.34
N ASN A 5 19.73 -9.11 -67.29
CA ASN A 5 19.02 -9.14 -66.03
C ASN A 5 18.21 -7.82 -65.87
N CYS A 6 16.93 -7.95 -66.03
CA CYS A 6 15.94 -6.91 -65.83
C CYS A 6 15.71 -6.72 -64.32
N VAL A 7 16.18 -5.61 -63.77
CA VAL A 7 15.90 -5.20 -62.40
C VAL A 7 14.55 -4.46 -62.40
N ARG A 8 13.56 -5.08 -61.82
CA ARG A 8 12.25 -4.44 -61.55
C ARG A 8 12.34 -3.58 -60.30
N MET A 9 12.28 -2.28 -60.53
CA MET A 9 12.20 -1.26 -59.49
C MET A 9 10.74 -1.18 -59.01
N PHE A 10 10.48 -1.65 -57.81
CA PHE A 10 9.20 -1.44 -57.11
C PHE A 10 9.21 -0.08 -56.46
N LEU A 11 8.41 0.81 -56.98
CA LEU A 11 8.09 2.12 -56.40
C LEU A 11 7.06 1.90 -55.29
N ALA A 12 7.48 1.94 -54.05
CA ALA A 12 6.57 1.93 -52.88
C ALA A 12 6.10 3.39 -52.67
N ALA A 13 4.86 3.65 -52.97
CA ALA A 13 4.18 4.88 -52.59
C ALA A 13 3.84 4.82 -51.11
N ALA A 14 4.54 5.60 -50.30
CA ALA A 14 4.18 5.84 -48.92
C ALA A 14 3.00 6.80 -48.84
N LEU A 15 1.82 6.30 -48.56
CA LEU A 15 0.67 7.09 -48.14
C LEU A 15 0.93 7.60 -46.73
N ALA A 16 1.23 8.87 -46.60
CA ALA A 16 1.26 9.58 -45.31
C ALA A 16 -0.18 9.89 -44.93
N ASP A 17 -0.77 9.01 -44.12
CA ASP A 17 -2.01 9.32 -43.42
C ASP A 17 -1.71 10.36 -42.33
N GLY A 18 -2.02 11.60 -42.64
CA GLY A 18 -2.04 12.72 -41.72
C GLY A 18 -3.14 12.51 -40.69
N LEU A 19 -2.80 11.99 -39.52
CA LEU A 19 -3.69 11.99 -38.35
C LEU A 19 -3.86 13.43 -37.88
N VAL A 20 -4.92 14.09 -38.36
CA VAL A 20 -5.46 15.28 -37.71
C VAL A 20 -6.02 14.86 -36.37
N SER A 21 -5.22 15.03 -35.32
CA SER A 21 -5.68 14.89 -33.94
C SER A 21 -6.57 16.08 -33.62
N CYS A 22 -7.87 15.93 -33.86
CA CYS A 22 -8.88 16.78 -33.22
C CYS A 22 -8.76 16.59 -31.69
N GLY A 23 -8.65 17.71 -30.96
CA GLY A 23 -8.65 17.74 -29.48
C GLY A 23 -9.94 17.18 -28.91
N GLY A 24 -10.02 15.86 -28.81
CA GLY A 24 -11.04 15.14 -28.06
C GLY A 24 -10.53 14.90 -26.65
N ALA A 25 -11.39 15.03 -25.64
CA ALA A 25 -11.12 14.58 -24.31
C ALA A 25 -10.57 13.14 -24.37
N ALA A 26 -9.39 12.92 -23.83
CA ALA A 26 -8.80 11.58 -23.79
C ALA A 26 -9.82 10.67 -23.05
N GLY A 27 -10.19 9.57 -23.71
CA GLY A 27 -11.11 8.59 -23.11
C GLY A 27 -10.63 8.10 -21.76
N PRO A 28 -11.48 7.38 -21.00
CA PRO A 28 -11.07 6.83 -19.72
C PRO A 28 -9.80 6.00 -19.86
N GLN A 29 -8.82 6.27 -19.01
CA GLN A 29 -7.58 5.49 -18.93
C GLN A 29 -7.50 4.77 -17.60
N THR A 30 -6.86 3.60 -17.56
CA THR A 30 -6.63 2.84 -16.36
C THR A 30 -5.18 3.01 -15.92
N VAL A 31 -4.98 3.39 -14.67
CA VAL A 31 -3.69 3.44 -13.99
C VAL A 31 -3.64 2.31 -12.96
N THR A 32 -2.59 1.48 -13.00
CA THR A 32 -2.31 0.44 -12.00
C THR A 32 -0.95 0.70 -11.38
N GLY A 33 -0.81 0.40 -10.09
CA GLY A 33 0.44 0.59 -9.38
C GLY A 33 0.25 0.65 -7.88
N VAL A 34 1.25 1.19 -7.20
CA VAL A 34 1.31 1.31 -5.74
C VAL A 34 1.14 2.76 -5.33
N VAL A 35 0.30 3.01 -4.34
CA VAL A 35 0.09 4.34 -3.75
C VAL A 35 1.36 4.74 -2.99
N VAL A 36 1.98 5.85 -3.39
CA VAL A 36 3.20 6.38 -2.75
C VAL A 36 2.93 7.63 -1.92
N ASP A 37 1.80 8.30 -2.17
CA ASP A 37 1.32 9.41 -1.36
C ASP A 37 -0.22 9.51 -1.49
N ALA A 38 -0.88 9.96 -0.44
CA ALA A 38 -2.32 10.13 -0.41
C ALA A 38 -2.72 11.32 0.46
N SER A 39 -3.62 12.13 -0.06
CA SER A 39 -4.25 13.26 0.64
C SER A 39 -5.77 13.18 0.54
N MET A 40 -6.47 14.15 1.11
CA MET A 40 -7.94 14.24 1.00
C MET A 40 -8.42 14.40 -0.43
N ASN A 41 -7.62 15.00 -1.32
CA ASN A 41 -8.06 15.43 -2.65
C ASN A 41 -7.28 14.81 -3.80
N ASN A 42 -6.19 14.09 -3.52
CA ASN A 42 -5.41 13.40 -4.54
C ASN A 42 -4.63 12.21 -3.99
N ILE A 43 -4.25 11.34 -4.90
CA ILE A 43 -3.34 10.21 -4.66
C ILE A 43 -2.21 10.24 -5.68
N MET A 44 -1.02 9.85 -5.27
CA MET A 44 0.10 9.61 -6.17
C MET A 44 0.32 8.10 -6.31
N VAL A 45 0.28 7.61 -7.54
CA VAL A 45 0.44 6.18 -7.85
C VAL A 45 1.73 5.98 -8.64
N ARG A 46 2.64 5.18 -8.11
CA ARG A 46 3.81 4.70 -8.86
C ARG A 46 3.38 3.49 -9.67
N THR A 47 3.40 3.65 -10.99
CA THR A 47 3.00 2.59 -11.93
C THR A 47 4.02 1.47 -12.01
N ASP A 48 3.63 0.34 -12.59
CA ASP A 48 4.54 -0.79 -12.84
C ASP A 48 5.69 -0.43 -13.79
N ALA A 49 5.54 0.64 -14.60
CA ALA A 49 6.61 1.19 -15.44
C ALA A 49 7.61 2.07 -14.66
N GLY A 50 7.31 2.39 -13.40
CA GLY A 50 8.14 3.22 -12.52
C GLY A 50 7.80 4.70 -12.53
N ASP A 51 6.88 5.14 -13.39
CA ASP A 51 6.43 6.53 -13.44
C ASP A 51 5.48 6.82 -12.26
N THR A 52 5.50 8.05 -11.76
CA THR A 52 4.56 8.51 -10.75
C THR A 52 3.46 9.35 -11.41
N VAL A 53 2.22 9.00 -11.13
CA VAL A 53 1.02 9.64 -11.68
C VAL A 53 0.24 10.28 -10.54
N ASP A 54 -0.03 11.58 -10.65
CA ASP A 54 -0.90 12.32 -9.73
C ASP A 54 -2.36 12.24 -10.22
N ILE A 55 -3.27 11.82 -9.35
CA ILE A 55 -4.68 11.57 -9.67
C ILE A 55 -5.54 12.30 -8.64
N SER A 56 -6.34 13.26 -9.11
CA SER A 56 -7.28 13.97 -8.26
C SER A 56 -8.44 13.05 -7.82
N THR A 57 -8.74 13.10 -6.55
CA THR A 57 -9.92 12.46 -5.93
C THR A 57 -10.94 13.50 -5.46
N MET A 58 -10.72 14.78 -5.81
CA MET A 58 -11.62 15.87 -5.46
C MET A 58 -12.98 15.67 -6.12
N ASP A 59 -14.06 15.91 -5.37
CA ASP A 59 -15.45 15.82 -5.82
C ASP A 59 -15.85 14.44 -6.38
N THR A 60 -15.12 13.38 -6.03
CA THR A 60 -15.48 12.02 -6.41
C THR A 60 -16.49 11.39 -5.45
N ASP A 61 -17.22 10.39 -5.93
CA ASP A 61 -18.14 9.59 -5.11
C ASP A 61 -17.32 8.62 -4.22
N PRO A 62 -17.36 8.73 -2.89
CA PRO A 62 -16.61 7.85 -1.99
C PRO A 62 -16.96 6.36 -2.12
N ALA A 63 -18.15 6.05 -2.65
CA ALA A 63 -18.54 4.66 -2.91
C ALA A 63 -17.81 4.06 -4.12
N LYS A 64 -17.33 4.89 -5.05
CA LYS A 64 -16.57 4.49 -6.24
C LYS A 64 -15.07 4.71 -6.10
N VAL A 65 -14.69 5.71 -5.31
CA VAL A 65 -13.31 6.10 -5.05
C VAL A 65 -13.11 6.12 -3.53
N PRO A 66 -12.95 4.95 -2.91
CA PRO A 66 -12.70 4.85 -1.46
C PRO A 66 -11.34 5.42 -1.10
N GLY A 67 -11.14 5.72 0.18
CA GLY A 67 -9.83 6.07 0.72
C GLY A 67 -8.83 4.92 0.56
N VAL A 68 -7.56 5.27 0.43
CA VAL A 68 -6.45 4.34 0.29
C VAL A 68 -5.37 4.60 1.32
N LEU A 69 -4.53 3.61 1.57
CA LEU A 69 -3.33 3.74 2.38
C LEU A 69 -2.09 3.79 1.48
N ILE A 70 -1.02 4.40 1.98
CA ILE A 70 0.31 4.29 1.36
C ILE A 70 0.68 2.80 1.29
N ASP A 71 1.33 2.39 0.20
CA ASP A 71 1.66 1.00 -0.16
C ASP A 71 0.48 0.11 -0.54
N ASP A 72 -0.77 0.62 -0.61
CA ASP A 72 -1.84 -0.12 -1.27
C ASP A 72 -1.53 -0.28 -2.76
N SER A 73 -1.75 -1.48 -3.31
CA SER A 73 -1.79 -1.68 -4.75
C SER A 73 -3.18 -1.35 -5.25
N VAL A 74 -3.27 -0.51 -6.27
CA VAL A 74 -4.55 0.01 -6.76
C VAL A 74 -4.69 -0.12 -8.27
N ARG A 75 -5.96 -0.19 -8.69
CA ARG A 75 -6.39 0.02 -10.06
C ARG A 75 -7.35 1.19 -10.08
N VAL A 76 -7.00 2.24 -10.84
CA VAL A 76 -7.78 3.48 -10.90
C VAL A 76 -8.20 3.74 -12.33
N VAL A 77 -9.50 3.90 -12.56
CA VAL A 77 -10.04 4.38 -13.83
C VAL A 77 -10.11 5.90 -13.74
N CYS A 78 -9.42 6.59 -14.63
CA CYS A 78 -9.29 8.04 -14.63
C CYS A 78 -9.88 8.66 -15.90
N ALA A 79 -10.46 9.86 -15.78
CA ALA A 79 -10.74 10.74 -16.91
C ALA A 79 -9.76 11.92 -16.90
N GLY A 80 -9.25 12.24 -18.10
CA GLY A 80 -8.46 13.46 -18.29
C GLY A 80 -9.38 14.68 -18.39
N LYS A 81 -9.10 15.72 -17.59
CA LYS A 81 -9.76 17.01 -17.65
C LYS A 81 -8.70 18.09 -17.88
N ASP A 82 -8.98 19.02 -18.77
CA ASP A 82 -8.15 20.22 -18.92
C ASP A 82 -8.62 21.27 -17.91
N VAL A 83 -7.73 21.72 -17.05
CA VAL A 83 -7.97 22.77 -16.07
C VAL A 83 -6.89 23.84 -16.28
N ASP A 84 -7.28 24.98 -16.81
CA ASP A 84 -6.38 26.11 -17.10
C ASP A 84 -5.16 25.74 -17.98
N GLY A 85 -5.36 24.84 -18.97
CA GLY A 85 -4.30 24.37 -19.87
C GLY A 85 -3.42 23.26 -19.31
N VAL A 86 -3.71 22.77 -18.10
CA VAL A 86 -3.03 21.63 -17.46
C VAL A 86 -3.94 20.40 -17.52
N LYS A 87 -3.42 19.29 -18.02
CA LYS A 87 -4.15 18.01 -17.98
C LYS A 87 -4.12 17.44 -16.56
N VAL A 88 -5.28 17.41 -15.92
CA VAL A 88 -5.49 16.79 -14.62
C VAL A 88 -6.22 15.46 -14.81
N LEU A 89 -5.70 14.40 -14.22
CA LEU A 89 -6.40 13.12 -14.13
C LEU A 89 -7.32 13.14 -12.91
N THR A 90 -8.59 12.80 -13.12
CA THR A 90 -9.57 12.66 -12.02
C THR A 90 -10.02 11.21 -11.95
N ALA A 91 -9.99 10.62 -10.75
CA ALA A 91 -10.46 9.26 -10.51
C ALA A 91 -11.97 9.19 -10.77
N GLN A 92 -12.42 8.14 -11.43
CA GLN A 92 -13.83 7.80 -11.61
C GLN A 92 -14.21 6.54 -10.83
N GLU A 93 -13.27 5.60 -10.74
CA GLU A 93 -13.39 4.37 -9.98
C GLU A 93 -12.01 3.97 -9.45
N LEU A 94 -11.95 3.52 -8.22
CA LEU A 94 -10.72 3.02 -7.59
C LEU A 94 -11.00 1.69 -6.90
N THR A 95 -10.14 0.72 -7.17
CA THR A 95 -10.17 -0.58 -6.51
C THR A 95 -8.81 -0.83 -5.87
N VAL A 96 -8.79 -1.10 -4.55
CA VAL A 96 -7.60 -1.64 -3.89
C VAL A 96 -7.50 -3.11 -4.23
N THR A 97 -6.45 -3.49 -4.95
CA THR A 97 -6.21 -4.88 -5.40
C THR A 97 -5.44 -5.69 -4.37
N VAL A 98 -4.53 -5.02 -3.65
CA VAL A 98 -3.79 -5.60 -2.51
C VAL A 98 -3.65 -4.51 -1.46
N HIS A 99 -4.08 -4.80 -0.24
CA HIS A 99 -3.90 -3.89 0.88
C HIS A 99 -2.45 -3.84 1.35
N SER A 100 -2.02 -2.68 1.79
CA SER A 100 -0.71 -2.47 2.40
C SER A 100 -0.54 -3.28 3.67
N PRO A 101 0.70 -3.57 4.09
CA PRO A 101 0.96 -4.16 5.41
C PRO A 101 0.35 -3.35 6.57
N TYR A 102 0.26 -2.03 6.40
CA TYR A 102 -0.32 -1.14 7.41
C TYR A 102 -1.82 -1.41 7.64
N TYR A 103 -2.56 -1.83 6.62
CA TYR A 103 -3.96 -2.24 6.74
C TYR A 103 -4.10 -3.50 7.60
N TYR A 104 -3.23 -4.50 7.36
CA TYR A 104 -3.33 -5.77 8.07
C TYR A 104 -2.85 -5.70 9.51
N ILE A 105 -1.84 -4.86 9.84
CA ILE A 105 -1.22 -4.89 11.16
C ILE A 105 -2.09 -4.29 12.26
N GLN A 106 -3.02 -3.37 11.90
CA GLN A 106 -3.91 -2.72 12.86
C GLN A 106 -4.90 -3.69 13.51
N GLY A 107 -5.31 -3.38 14.74
CA GLY A 107 -6.29 -4.12 15.52
C GLY A 107 -5.65 -5.01 16.58
N THR A 108 -6.43 -5.95 17.12
CA THR A 108 -6.00 -6.74 18.28
C THR A 108 -5.44 -8.10 17.90
N TRP A 109 -4.28 -8.39 18.44
CA TRP A 109 -3.50 -9.58 18.22
C TRP A 109 -3.30 -10.36 19.51
N PHE A 110 -3.46 -11.69 19.48
CA PHE A 110 -3.42 -12.55 20.65
C PHE A 110 -2.49 -13.74 20.45
N GLU A 111 -1.91 -14.19 21.56
CA GLU A 111 -1.29 -15.51 21.70
C GLU A 111 -1.66 -16.12 23.04
N PRO A 112 -1.55 -17.45 23.24
CA PRO A 112 -1.70 -18.05 24.56
C PRO A 112 -0.64 -17.51 25.53
N ASN A 113 -1.06 -17.20 26.75
CA ASN A 113 -0.13 -16.79 27.79
C ASN A 113 0.86 -17.92 28.09
N PRO A 114 2.19 -17.72 28.08
CA PRO A 114 3.18 -18.76 28.22
C PRO A 114 3.19 -19.42 29.65
N ILE A 115 2.62 -18.72 30.64
CA ILE A 115 2.54 -19.24 32.04
C ILE A 115 1.20 -19.93 32.26
N LYS A 116 0.11 -19.36 31.73
CA LYS A 116 -1.26 -19.86 31.86
C LYS A 116 -1.90 -20.01 30.50
N ALA A 117 -1.71 -21.14 29.85
CA ALA A 117 -2.17 -21.38 28.48
C ALA A 117 -3.69 -21.25 28.27
N SER A 118 -4.49 -21.24 29.35
CA SER A 118 -5.93 -20.94 29.30
C SER A 118 -6.26 -19.46 29.20
N GLU A 119 -5.30 -18.58 29.44
CA GLU A 119 -5.42 -17.13 29.31
C GLU A 119 -4.76 -16.67 28.01
N MET A 120 -5.25 -15.59 27.44
CA MET A 120 -4.68 -14.97 26.24
C MET A 120 -3.96 -13.69 26.65
N GLN A 121 -2.83 -13.44 26.01
CA GLN A 121 -2.12 -12.18 26.07
C GLN A 121 -1.95 -11.60 24.67
N GLY A 122 -1.67 -10.30 24.57
CA GLY A 122 -1.51 -9.71 23.26
C GLY A 122 -1.40 -8.20 23.26
N VAL A 123 -1.61 -7.62 22.08
CA VAL A 123 -1.50 -6.19 21.84
C VAL A 123 -2.60 -5.72 20.89
N THR A 124 -3.16 -4.56 21.17
CA THR A 124 -3.97 -3.81 20.21
C THR A 124 -3.10 -2.71 19.61
N LEU A 125 -3.02 -2.67 18.28
CA LEU A 125 -2.29 -1.67 17.50
C LEU A 125 -3.32 -0.75 16.83
N GLU A 126 -3.39 0.50 17.29
CA GLU A 126 -4.37 1.46 16.82
C GLU A 126 -3.85 2.24 15.61
N ALA A 127 -4.76 2.76 14.80
CA ALA A 127 -4.42 3.51 13.57
C ALA A 127 -3.63 4.80 13.84
N ASP A 128 -3.76 5.38 15.03
CA ASP A 128 -3.05 6.58 15.45
C ASP A 128 -1.61 6.33 15.93
N GLY A 129 -1.14 5.07 15.88
CA GLY A 129 0.18 4.68 16.35
C GLY A 129 0.23 4.36 17.85
N SER A 130 -0.88 4.43 18.57
CA SER A 130 -0.94 3.95 19.96
C SER A 130 -1.01 2.43 20.02
N ALA A 131 -0.51 1.86 21.13
CA ALA A 131 -0.55 0.42 21.37
C ALA A 131 -1.01 0.15 22.80
N VAL A 132 -1.86 -0.87 22.96
CA VAL A 132 -2.43 -1.24 24.26
C VAL A 132 -2.19 -2.72 24.52
N SER A 133 -1.62 -3.03 25.70
CA SER A 133 -1.43 -4.43 26.13
C SER A 133 -2.75 -5.09 26.48
N VAL A 134 -2.88 -6.35 26.12
CA VAL A 134 -4.03 -7.18 26.46
C VAL A 134 -3.55 -8.35 27.31
N GLY A 135 -4.08 -8.49 28.54
CA GLY A 135 -3.75 -9.60 29.42
C GLY A 135 -2.31 -9.62 29.96
N MET A 136 -1.58 -8.51 29.89
CA MET A 136 -0.21 -8.36 30.37
C MET A 136 -0.12 -7.26 31.43
N ALA A 137 -0.02 -7.61 32.70
CA ALA A 137 0.03 -6.64 33.79
C ALA A 137 1.40 -5.96 33.92
N THR A 138 2.48 -6.65 33.57
CA THR A 138 3.87 -6.21 33.78
C THR A 138 4.55 -5.67 32.53
N LEU A 139 3.90 -5.74 31.37
CA LEU A 139 4.39 -5.18 30.11
C LEU A 139 3.26 -4.35 29.48
N GLN A 140 3.43 -3.05 29.46
CA GLN A 140 2.44 -2.12 28.94
C GLN A 140 2.92 -1.50 27.63
N PHE A 141 2.36 -1.94 26.51
CA PHE A 141 2.63 -1.31 25.22
C PHE A 141 2.01 0.09 25.16
N LYS A 142 2.70 1.03 24.54
CA LYS A 142 2.31 2.45 24.44
C LYS A 142 2.16 2.93 23.00
N ASN A 143 3.17 2.67 22.18
CA ASN A 143 3.22 3.15 20.81
C ASN A 143 3.78 2.08 19.89
N TRP A 144 3.41 2.19 18.63
CA TRP A 144 3.95 1.36 17.56
C TRP A 144 4.12 2.15 16.27
N SER A 145 5.00 1.67 15.41
CA SER A 145 5.12 2.13 14.03
C SER A 145 5.60 1.00 13.13
N LEU A 146 5.30 1.09 11.84
CA LEU A 146 5.73 0.12 10.82
C LEU A 146 6.54 0.86 9.76
N ALA A 147 7.77 0.43 9.53
CA ALA A 147 8.63 0.93 8.47
C ALA A 147 9.58 -0.17 8.00
N ASP A 148 9.81 -0.26 6.70
CA ASP A 148 10.77 -1.19 6.07
C ASP A 148 10.59 -2.65 6.52
N GLY A 149 9.34 -3.11 6.66
CA GLY A 149 9.01 -4.46 7.11
C GLY A 149 9.38 -4.74 8.57
N LYS A 150 9.57 -3.70 9.38
CA LYS A 150 9.86 -3.78 10.81
C LYS A 150 8.81 -3.03 11.62
N VAL A 151 8.40 -3.62 12.73
CA VAL A 151 7.58 -2.98 13.74
C VAL A 151 8.49 -2.45 14.84
N MET A 152 8.41 -1.16 15.11
CA MET A 152 8.95 -0.57 16.34
C MET A 152 7.83 -0.55 17.37
N LEU A 153 8.05 -1.16 18.52
CA LEU A 153 7.05 -1.32 19.58
C LEU A 153 7.62 -0.81 20.90
N THR A 154 7.06 0.30 21.39
CA THR A 154 7.47 0.89 22.68
C THR A 154 6.59 0.34 23.78
N ALA A 155 7.22 -0.15 24.85
CA ALA A 155 6.56 -0.70 26.02
C ALA A 155 7.22 -0.25 27.31
N GLU A 156 6.45 -0.19 28.38
CA GLU A 156 6.91 -0.02 29.74
C GLU A 156 6.85 -1.36 30.49
N SER A 157 7.99 -1.83 30.97
CA SER A 157 8.07 -2.98 31.87
C SER A 157 7.88 -2.50 33.30
N ILE A 158 6.93 -3.10 34.01
CA ILE A 158 6.56 -2.77 35.39
C ILE A 158 6.96 -3.92 36.30
N GLY A 159 7.91 -3.72 37.20
CA GLY A 159 8.33 -4.75 38.12
C GLY A 159 9.26 -4.26 39.23
N ASN A 160 9.18 -4.87 40.41
CA ASN A 160 10.07 -4.64 41.57
C ASN A 160 10.26 -3.14 41.95
N GLY A 161 9.21 -2.32 41.76
CA GLY A 161 9.28 -0.89 42.06
C GLY A 161 10.07 -0.04 41.06
N VAL A 162 10.47 -0.63 39.93
CA VAL A 162 11.16 0.05 38.83
C VAL A 162 10.34 -0.09 37.56
N ASN A 163 10.06 1.03 36.90
CA ASN A 163 9.48 1.06 35.57
C ASN A 163 10.58 1.39 34.57
N ALA A 164 10.66 0.59 33.50
CA ALA A 164 11.62 0.82 32.42
C ALA A 164 10.87 0.84 31.09
N GLU A 165 11.01 1.94 30.34
CA GLU A 165 10.52 2.04 28.99
C GLU A 165 11.59 1.58 28.01
N THR A 166 11.19 0.74 27.05
CA THR A 166 12.06 0.23 25.99
C THR A 166 11.32 0.28 24.65
N THR A 167 12.07 0.43 23.58
CA THR A 167 11.55 0.31 22.21
C THR A 167 12.25 -0.84 21.53
N ASP A 168 11.49 -1.87 21.20
CA ASP A 168 11.95 -3.02 20.43
C ASP A 168 11.72 -2.81 18.95
N THR A 169 12.72 -3.17 18.14
CA THR A 169 12.59 -3.23 16.68
C THR A 169 12.47 -4.69 16.25
N LEU A 170 11.31 -5.05 15.72
CA LEU A 170 10.93 -6.43 15.42
C LEU A 170 10.74 -6.58 13.90
N GLN A 171 11.37 -7.59 13.31
CA GLN A 171 11.17 -7.94 11.91
C GLN A 171 9.80 -8.60 11.73
N VAL A 172 9.01 -8.13 10.76
CA VAL A 172 7.78 -8.81 10.34
C VAL A 172 8.17 -10.02 9.49
N VAL A 173 7.94 -11.22 10.02
CA VAL A 173 8.19 -12.49 9.31
C VAL A 173 6.96 -12.92 8.53
N LYS A 174 5.78 -12.69 9.10
CA LYS A 174 4.50 -12.97 8.48
C LYS A 174 3.47 -11.93 8.92
N LEU A 175 2.68 -11.45 7.97
CA LEU A 175 1.54 -10.56 8.24
C LEU A 175 0.46 -10.83 7.20
N ASP A 176 -0.69 -11.26 7.68
CA ASP A 176 -1.92 -11.42 6.88
C ASP A 176 -3.16 -11.13 7.75
N ALA A 177 -4.35 -11.39 7.23
CA ALA A 177 -5.60 -11.10 7.93
C ALA A 177 -5.72 -11.79 9.31
N ASP A 178 -5.09 -12.95 9.48
CA ASP A 178 -5.25 -13.82 10.65
C ASP A 178 -3.95 -14.00 11.48
N SER A 179 -2.80 -13.60 10.96
CA SER A 179 -1.49 -13.93 11.55
C SER A 179 -0.53 -12.74 11.53
N LEU A 180 0.13 -12.50 12.66
CA LEU A 180 1.28 -11.60 12.81
C LEU A 180 2.41 -12.35 13.52
N VAL A 181 3.52 -12.56 12.81
CA VAL A 181 4.72 -13.22 13.36
C VAL A 181 5.88 -12.23 13.35
N LEU A 182 6.43 -11.98 14.52
CA LEU A 182 7.52 -11.02 14.72
C LEU A 182 8.77 -11.74 15.21
N ALA A 183 9.92 -11.31 14.70
CA ALA A 183 11.23 -11.84 15.08
C ALA A 183 12.17 -10.73 15.55
N GLN A 184 13.06 -11.06 16.48
CA GLN A 184 14.16 -10.22 16.93
C GLN A 184 15.46 -11.01 16.81
N ASN A 185 16.50 -10.43 16.23
CA ASN A 185 17.79 -11.07 16.01
C ASN A 185 17.71 -12.47 15.35
N GLY A 186 16.78 -12.62 14.38
CA GLY A 186 16.55 -13.87 13.66
C GLY A 186 15.76 -14.94 14.41
N GLN A 187 15.34 -14.67 15.64
CA GLN A 187 14.50 -15.56 16.43
C GLN A 187 13.06 -15.02 16.51
N VAL A 188 12.09 -15.89 16.31
CA VAL A 188 10.68 -15.52 16.47
C VAL A 188 10.38 -15.31 17.94
N VAL A 189 9.90 -14.12 18.30
CA VAL A 189 9.57 -13.70 19.66
C VAL A 189 8.07 -13.64 19.91
N TRP A 190 7.26 -13.36 18.85
CA TRP A 190 5.82 -13.28 18.94
C TRP A 190 5.14 -14.04 17.80
N ARG A 191 4.10 -14.82 18.13
CA ARG A 191 3.24 -15.53 17.19
C ARG A 191 1.79 -15.23 17.51
N PHE A 192 1.34 -14.11 17.01
CA PHE A 192 -0.01 -13.65 17.24
C PHE A 192 -0.99 -14.16 16.18
N GLY A 193 -2.22 -14.37 16.62
CA GLY A 193 -3.39 -14.57 15.75
C GLY A 193 -4.49 -13.57 16.10
N ARG A 194 -5.46 -13.40 15.20
CA ARG A 194 -6.68 -12.65 15.52
C ARG A 194 -7.68 -13.55 16.21
N LYS A 195 -8.45 -12.97 17.13
CA LYS A 195 -9.61 -13.66 17.68
C LYS A 195 -10.71 -13.63 16.61
N LYS A 196 -11.16 -14.82 16.22
CA LYS A 196 -12.34 -14.99 15.35
C LYS A 196 -13.62 -14.71 16.11
#